data_9c58eec686a2876100bc0252b7468a98
#
_entry.id   9c58eec686a2876100bc0252b7468a98
#
_cell.length_a   1.000
_cell.length_b   1.000
_cell.length_c   1.000
_cell.angle_alpha   90.00
_cell.angle_beta   90.00
_cell.angle_gamma   90.00
#
_symmetry.space_group_name_H-M   'P 1'
#
loop_
_entity.id
_entity.type
_entity.pdbx_description
1 polymer ?
#
loop_
_entity_poly.entity_id
_entity_poly.type
_entity_poly.pdbx_seq_one_letter_code
_entity_poly.pdbx_strand_id
1 'polypeptide(L)'
;MRYPEFLSEGGTIGFVAPSFGCATEPYKTAFGMTIKRFEKEGYTVELGPNCYEDNGIGISNTPQECGKELTQMYESNVNDVLISCGGGELMCEILPYVDFDRIKAAKPKWYLGYSDNTNFTFLQNTIADTASVYGPCAGAFAMKDLSLIHISEPTRPY
;
A
#
# COMPACT_ATOMS: atom_id res chain seq x y z
N MET A 1 9.65 -18.71 0.70
CA MET A 1 8.98 -17.40 0.40
C MET A 1 7.91 -17.64 -0.63
N ARG A 2 6.68 -17.22 -0.32
CA ARG A 2 5.53 -17.30 -1.23
C ARG A 2 5.57 -16.10 -2.18
N TYR A 3 5.33 -16.34 -3.45
CA TYR A 3 5.22 -15.29 -4.46
C TYR A 3 3.74 -15.14 -4.84
N PRO A 4 3.14 -13.95 -4.64
CA PRO A 4 1.77 -13.71 -5.06
C PRO A 4 1.60 -13.82 -6.58
N GLU A 5 0.37 -14.08 -7.01
CA GLU A 5 -0.01 -13.94 -8.42
C GLU A 5 0.05 -12.47 -8.84
N PHE A 6 0.41 -12.21 -10.07
CA PHE A 6 0.36 -10.86 -10.62
C PHE A 6 -1.09 -10.41 -10.85
N LEU A 7 -1.31 -9.11 -10.75
CA LEU A 7 -2.60 -8.50 -11.06
C LEU A 7 -2.98 -8.82 -12.51
N SER A 8 -4.16 -9.43 -12.69
CA SER A 8 -4.73 -9.70 -14.00
C SER A 8 -5.41 -8.47 -14.59
N GLU A 9 -5.60 -8.43 -15.91
CA GLU A 9 -6.45 -7.43 -16.56
C GLU A 9 -7.87 -7.45 -15.94
N GLY A 10 -8.39 -6.29 -15.61
CA GLY A 10 -9.70 -6.15 -14.96
C GLY A 10 -9.73 -6.54 -13.48
N GLY A 11 -8.59 -6.91 -12.90
CA GLY A 11 -8.50 -7.24 -11.47
C GLY A 11 -8.75 -6.04 -10.55
N THR A 12 -8.72 -6.28 -9.25
CA THR A 12 -9.04 -5.26 -8.23
C THR A 12 -7.79 -4.81 -7.48
N ILE A 13 -7.56 -3.51 -7.46
CA ILE A 13 -6.49 -2.88 -6.71
C ILE A 13 -7.05 -2.39 -5.37
N GLY A 14 -6.54 -2.92 -4.27
CA GLY A 14 -6.83 -2.41 -2.93
C GLY A 14 -5.87 -1.28 -2.54
N PHE A 15 -6.39 -0.20 -2.01
CA PHE A 15 -5.60 0.86 -1.40
C PHE A 15 -5.75 0.82 0.11
N VAL A 16 -4.64 1.02 0.82
CA VAL A 16 -4.57 1.02 2.28
C VAL A 16 -3.73 2.20 2.76
N ALA A 17 -4.04 2.70 3.94
CA ALA A 17 -3.30 3.80 4.56
C ALA A 17 -2.75 3.42 5.95
N PRO A 18 -1.84 2.45 6.01
CA PRO A 18 -1.28 2.01 7.29
C PRO A 18 -0.29 3.02 7.90
N SER A 19 0.14 3.99 7.10
CA SER A 19 0.94 5.13 7.50
C SER A 19 0.19 6.41 7.14
N PHE A 20 0.63 7.19 6.16
CA PHE A 20 -0.02 8.43 5.77
C PHE A 20 -1.27 8.18 4.90
N GLY A 21 -2.39 8.86 5.23
CA GLY A 21 -3.59 8.89 4.40
C GLY A 21 -3.58 10.08 3.42
N CYS A 22 -4.45 10.03 2.41
CA CYS A 22 -4.54 11.07 1.38
C CYS A 22 -5.67 12.08 1.69
N ALA A 23 -5.76 12.56 2.94
CA ALA A 23 -6.81 13.48 3.37
C ALA A 23 -6.58 14.94 2.92
N THR A 24 -5.31 15.35 2.82
CA THR A 24 -4.91 16.74 2.58
C THR A 24 -4.33 16.97 1.19
N GLU A 25 -4.39 18.20 0.69
CA GLU A 25 -3.75 18.57 -0.57
C GLU A 25 -2.22 18.67 -0.42
N PRO A 26 -1.44 18.30 -1.44
CA PRO A 26 -1.84 17.86 -2.79
C PRO A 26 -2.16 16.37 -2.91
N TYR A 27 -2.01 15.62 -1.82
CA TYR A 27 -2.11 14.14 -1.81
C TYR A 27 -3.50 13.65 -2.17
N LYS A 28 -4.54 14.35 -1.71
CA LYS A 28 -5.95 14.04 -2.02
C LYS A 28 -6.23 14.11 -3.51
N THR A 29 -5.81 15.19 -4.16
CA THR A 29 -5.96 15.35 -5.61
C THR A 29 -5.15 14.27 -6.36
N ALA A 30 -3.90 14.04 -6.00
CA ALA A 30 -3.05 13.04 -6.64
C ALA A 30 -3.65 11.63 -6.50
N PHE A 31 -4.12 11.26 -5.32
CA PHE A 31 -4.76 9.96 -5.09
C PHE A 31 -6.04 9.79 -5.92
N GLY A 32 -6.90 10.82 -5.97
CA GLY A 32 -8.10 10.81 -6.82
C GLY A 32 -7.79 10.67 -8.31
N MET A 33 -6.68 11.25 -8.78
CA MET A 33 -6.20 11.06 -10.16
C MET A 33 -5.70 9.63 -10.40
N THR A 34 -5.03 9.03 -9.44
CA THR A 34 -4.58 7.64 -9.49
C THR A 34 -5.76 6.67 -9.62
N ILE A 35 -6.78 6.84 -8.79
CA ILE A 35 -8.00 6.01 -8.86
C ILE A 35 -8.62 6.09 -10.25
N LYS A 36 -8.87 7.31 -10.75
CA LYS A 36 -9.45 7.52 -12.08
C LYS A 36 -8.60 6.93 -13.21
N ARG A 37 -7.27 6.94 -13.05
CA ARG A 37 -6.36 6.34 -14.02
C ARG A 37 -6.55 4.83 -14.06
N PHE A 38 -6.52 4.14 -12.93
CA PHE A 38 -6.68 2.69 -12.89
C PHE A 38 -8.07 2.25 -13.35
N GLU A 39 -9.13 2.97 -12.96
CA GLU A 39 -10.49 2.72 -13.47
C GLU A 39 -10.57 2.86 -15.00
N LYS A 40 -9.93 3.90 -15.56
CA LYS A 40 -9.85 4.10 -17.01
C LYS A 40 -9.05 2.98 -17.73
N GLU A 41 -8.06 2.41 -17.06
CA GLU A 41 -7.28 1.27 -17.55
C GLU A 41 -8.03 -0.07 -17.37
N GLY A 42 -9.25 -0.04 -16.82
CA GLY A 42 -10.14 -1.20 -16.69
C GLY A 42 -10.03 -1.94 -15.36
N TYR A 43 -9.28 -1.43 -14.39
CA TYR A 43 -9.19 -2.03 -13.05
C TYR A 43 -10.32 -1.59 -12.14
N THR A 44 -10.71 -2.46 -11.22
CA THR A 44 -11.59 -2.10 -10.09
C THR A 44 -10.74 -1.61 -8.93
N VAL A 45 -11.31 -0.73 -8.10
CA VAL A 45 -10.62 -0.17 -6.93
C VAL A 45 -11.41 -0.47 -5.66
N GLU A 46 -10.73 -1.00 -4.65
CA GLU A 46 -11.23 -1.14 -3.28
C GLU A 46 -10.45 -0.19 -2.37
N LEU A 47 -11.16 0.65 -1.61
CA LEU A 47 -10.53 1.59 -0.68
C LEU A 47 -10.65 1.09 0.75
N GLY A 48 -9.53 1.04 1.44
CA GLY A 48 -9.50 0.88 2.88
C GLY A 48 -10.12 2.10 3.59
N PRO A 49 -10.67 1.92 4.78
CA PRO A 49 -11.38 2.96 5.51
C PRO A 49 -10.53 4.18 5.84
N ASN A 50 -9.21 4.02 5.97
CA ASN A 50 -8.31 5.10 6.38
C ASN A 50 -7.69 5.88 5.20
N CYS A 51 -8.01 5.54 3.94
CA CYS A 51 -7.36 6.15 2.76
C CYS A 51 -7.48 7.68 2.72
N TYR A 52 -8.55 8.24 3.25
CA TYR A 52 -8.80 9.68 3.32
C TYR A 52 -8.82 10.24 4.75
N GLU A 53 -8.30 9.48 5.71
CA GLU A 53 -8.17 9.91 7.09
C GLU A 53 -6.82 10.58 7.37
N ASP A 54 -6.79 11.45 8.38
CA ASP A 54 -5.58 12.16 8.84
C ASP A 54 -5.67 12.37 10.36
N ASN A 55 -4.75 11.79 11.09
CA ASN A 55 -4.63 11.98 12.53
C ASN A 55 -3.58 13.04 12.93
N GLY A 56 -3.13 13.84 11.97
CA GLY A 56 -2.36 15.06 12.19
C GLY A 56 -0.86 14.88 12.48
N ILE A 57 -0.33 13.65 12.58
CA ILE A 57 1.08 13.39 12.92
C ILE A 57 1.70 12.37 11.94
N GLY A 58 1.44 12.49 10.63
CA GLY A 58 2.04 11.58 9.64
C GLY A 58 1.54 10.14 9.69
N ILE A 59 0.35 9.94 10.26
CA ILE A 59 -0.40 8.67 10.28
C ILE A 59 -1.86 8.96 9.93
N SER A 60 -2.51 8.04 9.23
CA SER A 60 -3.89 8.23 8.77
C SER A 60 -4.91 8.17 9.91
N ASN A 61 -4.76 7.25 10.82
CA ASN A 61 -5.67 7.03 11.95
C ASN A 61 -4.88 6.58 13.19
N THR A 62 -5.55 6.13 14.25
CA THR A 62 -4.87 5.53 15.39
C THR A 62 -4.09 4.28 14.96
N PRO A 63 -2.97 3.94 15.63
CA PRO A 63 -2.21 2.73 15.33
C PRO A 63 -3.06 1.46 15.29
N GLN A 64 -4.06 1.36 16.17
CA GLN A 64 -4.99 0.24 16.23
C GLN A 64 -5.83 0.12 14.94
N GLU A 65 -6.43 1.23 14.50
CA GLU A 65 -7.27 1.22 13.30
C GLU A 65 -6.43 1.01 12.03
N CYS A 66 -5.21 1.55 11.96
CA CYS A 66 -4.30 1.31 10.85
C CYS A 66 -3.86 -0.17 10.76
N GLY A 67 -3.51 -0.79 11.88
CA GLY A 67 -3.13 -2.22 11.92
C GLY A 67 -4.31 -3.14 11.57
N LYS A 68 -5.50 -2.80 12.06
CA LYS A 68 -6.74 -3.51 11.73
C LYS A 68 -7.09 -3.40 10.24
N GLU A 69 -7.05 -2.19 9.68
CA GLU A 69 -7.25 -1.98 8.23
C GLU A 69 -6.30 -2.84 7.41
N LEU A 70 -5.00 -2.77 7.71
CA LEU A 70 -3.99 -3.50 6.96
C LEU A 70 -4.24 -5.00 6.97
N THR A 71 -4.59 -5.57 8.14
CA THR A 71 -4.93 -6.98 8.27
C THR A 71 -6.16 -7.34 7.47
N GLN A 72 -7.25 -6.57 7.62
CA GLN A 72 -8.53 -6.84 6.94
C GLN A 72 -8.42 -6.71 5.42
N MET A 73 -7.77 -5.66 4.93
CA MET A 73 -7.57 -5.46 3.50
C MET A 73 -6.65 -6.52 2.89
N TYR A 74 -5.67 -7.02 3.65
CA TYR A 74 -4.82 -8.10 3.19
C TYR A 74 -5.60 -9.43 3.04
N GLU A 75 -6.52 -9.72 3.95
CA GLU A 75 -7.37 -10.92 3.90
C GLU A 75 -8.54 -10.80 2.93
N SER A 76 -8.92 -9.59 2.53
CA SER A 76 -10.07 -9.38 1.64
C SER A 76 -9.96 -10.26 0.39
N ASN A 77 -11.06 -10.90 0.02
CA ASN A 77 -11.15 -11.65 -1.24
C ASN A 77 -11.59 -10.77 -2.41
N VAL A 78 -11.76 -9.48 -2.19
CA VAL A 78 -12.18 -8.51 -3.20
C VAL A 78 -10.99 -7.96 -3.98
N ASN A 79 -9.91 -7.63 -3.29
CA ASN A 79 -8.70 -7.09 -3.93
C ASN A 79 -7.66 -8.18 -4.23
N ASP A 80 -6.90 -7.99 -5.31
CA ASP A 80 -5.84 -8.89 -5.77
C ASP A 80 -4.45 -8.43 -5.34
N VAL A 81 -4.25 -7.12 -5.21
CA VAL A 81 -3.01 -6.47 -4.80
C VAL A 81 -3.31 -5.33 -3.85
N LEU A 82 -2.34 -4.94 -3.02
CA LEU A 82 -2.45 -3.79 -2.13
C LEU A 82 -1.39 -2.74 -2.47
N ILE A 83 -1.83 -1.48 -2.55
CA ILE A 83 -0.96 -0.32 -2.73
C ILE A 83 -1.16 0.63 -1.55
N SER A 84 -0.07 1.02 -0.90
CA SER A 84 -0.12 2.03 0.16
C SER A 84 -0.46 3.42 -0.39
N CYS A 85 -1.33 4.15 0.29
CA CYS A 85 -1.67 5.54 -0.03
C CYS A 85 -0.45 6.45 0.02
N GLY A 86 0.37 6.33 1.06
CA GLY A 86 1.55 7.15 1.26
C GLY A 86 2.60 6.50 2.15
N GLY A 87 3.76 7.12 2.20
CA GLY A 87 4.71 6.94 3.28
C GLY A 87 4.21 7.63 4.54
N GLY A 88 5.10 7.92 5.48
CA GLY A 88 4.80 8.61 6.72
C GLY A 88 5.96 8.46 7.67
N GLU A 89 5.70 8.48 8.97
CA GLU A 89 6.76 8.40 9.98
C GLU A 89 6.43 7.46 11.15
N LEU A 90 5.18 7.02 11.28
CA LEU A 90 4.69 6.32 12.47
C LEU A 90 4.17 4.90 12.18
N MET A 91 4.45 4.33 11.01
CA MET A 91 4.00 2.96 10.71
C MET A 91 4.57 1.91 11.67
N CYS A 92 5.72 2.16 12.28
CA CYS A 92 6.25 1.25 13.30
C CYS A 92 5.29 1.07 14.50
N GLU A 93 4.47 2.07 14.81
CA GLU A 93 3.53 2.01 15.93
C GLU A 93 2.31 1.10 15.65
N ILE A 94 1.98 0.83 14.38
CA ILE A 94 0.87 -0.05 14.04
C ILE A 94 1.22 -1.54 14.17
N LEU A 95 2.51 -1.88 14.14
CA LEU A 95 2.97 -3.27 14.05
C LEU A 95 2.43 -4.19 15.15
N PRO A 96 2.26 -3.75 16.42
CA PRO A 96 1.63 -4.56 17.46
C PRO A 96 0.14 -4.90 17.20
N TYR A 97 -0.50 -4.17 16.28
CA TYR A 97 -1.92 -4.33 15.94
C TYR A 97 -2.15 -4.99 14.59
N VAL A 98 -1.07 -5.35 13.88
CA VAL A 98 -1.12 -6.13 12.64
C VAL A 98 -1.10 -7.61 13.00
N ASP A 99 -2.09 -8.35 12.55
CA ASP A 99 -2.15 -9.80 12.75
C ASP A 99 -1.38 -10.53 11.65
N PHE A 100 -0.09 -10.74 11.88
CA PHE A 100 0.79 -11.41 10.93
C PHE A 100 0.45 -12.90 10.74
N ASP A 101 -0.18 -13.56 11.71
CA ASP A 101 -0.61 -14.96 11.57
C ASP A 101 -1.77 -15.06 10.57
N ARG A 102 -2.73 -14.14 10.67
CA ARG A 102 -3.82 -14.02 9.69
C ARG A 102 -3.30 -13.69 8.30
N ILE A 103 -2.39 -12.72 8.18
CA ILE A 103 -1.75 -12.35 6.90
C ILE A 103 -1.02 -13.55 6.29
N LYS A 104 -0.30 -14.32 7.12
CA LYS A 104 0.40 -15.53 6.68
C LYS A 104 -0.55 -16.63 6.22
N ALA A 105 -1.71 -16.75 6.86
CA ALA A 105 -2.74 -17.73 6.50
C ALA A 105 -3.53 -17.34 5.26
N ALA A 106 -3.61 -16.05 4.94
CA ALA A 106 -4.35 -15.53 3.80
C ALA A 106 -3.71 -15.90 2.44
N LYS A 107 -4.49 -15.71 1.35
CA LYS A 107 -3.96 -15.77 -0.02
C LYS A 107 -2.83 -14.74 -0.14
N PRO A 108 -1.64 -15.13 -0.63
CA PRO A 108 -0.55 -14.20 -0.82
C PRO A 108 -0.94 -13.04 -1.75
N LYS A 109 -0.60 -11.82 -1.35
CA LYS A 109 -0.82 -10.61 -2.16
C LYS A 109 0.45 -9.79 -2.27
N TRP A 110 0.65 -9.16 -3.41
CA TRP A 110 1.63 -8.10 -3.54
C TRP A 110 1.18 -6.90 -2.71
N TYR A 111 2.06 -6.45 -1.86
CA TYR A 111 1.95 -5.16 -1.19
C TYR A 111 3.02 -4.24 -1.77
N LEU A 112 2.60 -3.05 -2.19
CA LEU A 112 3.45 -2.04 -2.80
C LEU A 112 3.49 -0.78 -1.94
N GLY A 113 4.68 -0.36 -1.55
CA GLY A 113 4.93 0.87 -0.82
C GLY A 113 6.41 1.08 -0.55
N TYR A 114 6.82 2.31 -0.27
CA TYR A 114 8.21 2.68 0.03
C TYR A 114 8.28 3.58 1.26
N SER A 115 9.48 4.02 1.65
CA SER A 115 9.72 4.88 2.81
C SER A 115 9.26 4.19 4.10
N ASP A 116 8.35 4.77 4.87
CA ASP A 116 7.81 4.21 6.11
C ASP A 116 7.17 2.83 5.93
N ASN A 117 6.64 2.53 4.73
CA ASN A 117 6.13 1.20 4.38
C ASN A 117 7.18 0.07 4.44
N THR A 118 8.46 0.41 4.55
CA THR A 118 9.52 -0.58 4.81
C THR A 118 9.24 -1.43 6.04
N ASN A 119 8.60 -0.85 7.05
CA ASN A 119 8.19 -1.58 8.25
C ASN A 119 7.34 -2.81 7.90
N PHE A 120 6.34 -2.66 7.04
CA PHE A 120 5.48 -3.79 6.66
C PHE A 120 6.10 -4.66 5.56
N THR A 121 6.70 -4.08 4.53
CA THR A 121 7.31 -4.89 3.45
C THR A 121 8.39 -5.82 3.97
N PHE A 122 9.19 -5.37 4.94
CA PHE A 122 10.19 -6.22 5.60
C PHE A 122 9.54 -7.35 6.39
N LEU A 123 8.51 -7.07 7.19
CA LEU A 123 7.85 -8.07 8.03
C LEU A 123 6.95 -9.01 7.22
N GLN A 124 6.36 -8.55 6.13
CA GLN A 124 5.67 -9.42 5.18
C GLN A 124 6.62 -10.49 4.63
N ASN A 125 7.85 -10.11 4.31
CA ASN A 125 8.86 -11.05 3.82
C ASN A 125 9.36 -11.99 4.93
N THR A 126 9.64 -11.48 6.12
CA THR A 126 10.33 -12.23 7.18
C THR A 126 9.39 -13.02 8.08
N ILE A 127 8.20 -12.51 8.39
CA ILE A 127 7.22 -13.18 9.27
C ILE A 127 6.16 -13.91 8.44
N ALA A 128 5.54 -13.22 7.48
CA ALA A 128 4.48 -13.82 6.67
C ALA A 128 5.01 -14.66 5.49
N ASP A 129 6.32 -14.75 5.31
CA ASP A 129 7.00 -15.52 4.25
C ASP A 129 6.45 -15.24 2.85
N THR A 130 6.09 -13.98 2.59
CA THR A 130 5.46 -13.55 1.32
C THR A 130 6.22 -12.37 0.72
N ALA A 131 6.52 -12.46 -0.58
CA ALA A 131 7.20 -11.40 -1.31
C ALA A 131 6.36 -10.11 -1.35
N SER A 132 7.04 -8.96 -1.27
CA SER A 132 6.47 -7.62 -1.38
C SER A 132 7.26 -6.76 -2.36
N VAL A 133 6.75 -5.61 -2.73
CA VAL A 133 7.41 -4.68 -3.65
C VAL A 133 7.75 -3.37 -2.93
N TYR A 134 9.03 -3.07 -2.80
CA TYR A 134 9.47 -1.74 -2.40
C TYR A 134 9.39 -0.81 -3.59
N GLY A 135 8.35 0.00 -3.67
CA GLY A 135 8.06 0.84 -4.82
C GLY A 135 7.08 1.97 -4.50
N PRO A 136 6.70 2.78 -5.49
CA PRO A 136 5.96 4.01 -5.28
C PRO A 136 4.59 3.79 -4.63
N CYS A 137 4.20 4.73 -3.75
CA CYS A 137 2.86 4.79 -3.18
C CYS A 137 1.85 5.37 -4.19
N ALA A 138 0.55 5.28 -3.86
CA ALA A 138 -0.57 5.59 -4.74
C ALA A 138 -0.46 6.94 -5.47
N GLY A 139 -0.12 8.02 -4.77
CA GLY A 139 -0.04 9.36 -5.37
C GLY A 139 0.93 9.50 -6.53
N ALA A 140 1.95 8.64 -6.59
CA ALA A 140 2.94 8.66 -7.67
C ALA A 140 2.35 8.25 -9.03
N PHE A 141 1.32 7.41 -9.05
CA PHE A 141 0.67 6.95 -10.28
C PHE A 141 -0.20 8.02 -10.95
N ALA A 142 -0.44 9.16 -10.29
CA ALA A 142 -1.11 10.32 -10.89
C ALA A 142 -0.24 11.06 -11.92
N MET A 143 1.07 10.89 -11.85
CA MET A 143 2.01 11.62 -12.70
C MET A 143 2.04 11.04 -14.11
N LYS A 144 1.92 11.91 -15.14
CA LYS A 144 1.85 11.50 -16.55
C LYS A 144 3.12 10.80 -17.06
N ASP A 145 4.27 11.17 -16.51
CA ASP A 145 5.59 10.74 -16.99
C ASP A 145 6.40 10.10 -15.85
N LEU A 146 5.75 9.25 -15.06
CA LEU A 146 6.48 8.48 -14.06
C LEU A 146 7.37 7.47 -14.77
N SER A 147 8.61 7.86 -15.01
CA SER A 147 9.63 6.90 -15.39
C SER A 147 9.93 6.03 -14.16
N LEU A 148 9.29 4.88 -14.08
CA LEU A 148 9.55 3.88 -13.05
C LEU A 148 11.04 3.50 -12.98
N ILE A 149 11.78 3.71 -14.06
CA ILE A 149 13.22 3.52 -14.15
C ILE A 149 13.97 4.47 -13.20
N HIS A 150 13.51 5.72 -13.07
CA HIS A 150 14.14 6.69 -12.18
C HIS A 150 13.81 6.49 -10.70
N ILE A 151 12.77 5.72 -10.38
CA ILE A 151 12.34 5.43 -9.01
C ILE A 151 12.95 4.12 -8.50
N SER A 152 13.17 3.17 -9.38
CA SER A 152 13.60 1.81 -9.03
C SER A 152 15.04 1.47 -9.46
N GLU A 153 15.77 2.36 -10.14
CA GLU A 153 17.19 2.10 -10.37
C GLU A 153 17.97 2.19 -9.06
N PRO A 154 18.66 1.10 -8.67
CA PRO A 154 19.66 1.24 -7.62
C PRO A 154 20.71 2.25 -8.10
N THR A 155 21.07 3.20 -7.24
CA THR A 155 22.17 4.13 -7.48
C THR A 155 23.39 3.31 -7.94
N ARG A 156 23.77 3.42 -9.22
CA ARG A 156 25.02 2.83 -9.68
C ARG A 156 26.15 3.48 -8.89
N PRO A 157 26.99 2.71 -8.19
CA PRO A 157 28.22 3.28 -7.67
C PRO A 157 29.06 3.73 -8.87
N TYR A 158 29.46 4.99 -8.87
CA TYR A 158 30.41 5.53 -9.82
C TYR A 158 31.81 4.94 -9.59
#